data_41dca31fb28d5fc05729e5929b60b836
#
_entry.id   41dca31fb28d5fc05729e5929b60b836
#
_cell.length_a   1.000
_cell.length_b   1.000
_cell.length_c   1.000
_cell.angle_alpha   90.00
_cell.angle_beta   90.00
_cell.angle_gamma   90.00
#
_symmetry.space_group_name_H-M   'P 1'
#
loop_
_entity.id
_entity.type
_entity.pdbx_description
1 polymer ?
#
loop_
_entity_poly.entity_id
_entity_poly.type
_entity_poly.pdbx_seq_one_letter_code
_entity_poly.pdbx_strand_id
1 'polypeptide(L)'
;MSYFVAPFEVSSKSLGAPLKVHFVHLYSAIATRHSDTIDVVFLVDGLKATVAVSCATLAELRGREGINLADQQLADIAALYLRQTLERGYEATEAELFLRGEQLRALGRELGYL
;
A
#
# COMPACT_ATOMS: atom_id res chain seq x y z
N MET A 1 -5.20 -18.46 1.89
CA MET A 1 -4.66 -17.15 1.56
C MET A 1 -3.16 -17.22 1.43
N SER A 2 -2.64 -16.77 0.33
CA SER A 2 -1.24 -16.99 -0.01
C SER A 2 -0.35 -15.76 0.17
N TYR A 3 -0.88 -14.65 0.64
CA TYR A 3 -0.11 -13.42 0.84
C TYR A 3 -0.25 -12.91 2.26
N PHE A 4 0.82 -12.30 2.75
CA PHE A 4 0.86 -11.83 4.12
C PHE A 4 1.96 -10.78 4.28
N VAL A 5 1.70 -9.78 5.10
CA VAL A 5 2.70 -8.80 5.52
C VAL A 5 2.85 -8.91 7.02
N ALA A 6 4.07 -9.18 7.48
CA ALA A 6 4.35 -9.26 8.91
C ALA A 6 4.07 -7.91 9.58
N PRO A 7 3.55 -7.91 10.80
CA PRO A 7 3.37 -6.66 11.54
C PRO A 7 4.69 -5.92 11.70
N PHE A 8 4.63 -4.59 11.65
CA PHE A 8 5.84 -3.80 11.83
C PHE A 8 5.52 -2.54 12.60
N GLU A 9 6.57 -1.86 13.06
CA GLU A 9 6.45 -0.61 13.80
C GLU A 9 7.11 0.49 13.00
N VAL A 10 6.55 1.70 13.10
CA VAL A 10 7.05 2.88 12.42
C VAL A 10 7.30 3.97 13.43
N SER A 11 8.48 4.55 13.41
CA SER A 11 8.79 5.72 14.21
C SER A 11 8.54 6.97 13.39
N SER A 12 7.60 7.78 13.82
CA SER A 12 7.28 9.04 13.16
C SER A 12 8.01 10.19 13.83
N LYS A 13 8.42 11.17 13.03
CA LYS A 13 9.09 12.36 13.56
C LYS A 13 8.20 13.18 14.45
N SER A 14 6.88 13.09 14.29
CA SER A 14 5.93 13.92 15.01
C SER A 14 5.31 13.22 16.20
N LEU A 15 5.56 11.93 16.39
CA LEU A 15 4.95 11.15 17.46
C LEU A 15 6.03 10.63 18.40
N GLY A 16 5.74 10.66 19.69
CA GLY A 16 6.70 10.22 20.70
C GLY A 16 6.85 8.72 20.83
N ALA A 17 5.95 7.94 20.25
CA ALA A 17 5.94 6.48 20.36
C ALA A 17 5.80 5.85 18.98
N PRO A 18 6.35 4.65 18.75
CA PRO A 18 6.18 3.98 17.47
C PRO A 18 4.73 3.61 17.22
N LEU A 19 4.36 3.67 15.94
CA LEU A 19 3.05 3.22 15.49
C LEU A 19 3.11 1.75 15.14
N LYS A 20 2.12 0.99 15.57
CA LYS A 20 2.05 -0.45 15.28
C LYS A 20 1.15 -0.67 14.08
N VAL A 21 1.69 -1.31 13.05
CA VAL A 21 0.98 -1.53 11.79
C VAL A 21 0.71 -3.02 11.60
N HIS A 22 -0.54 -3.36 11.34
CA HIS A 22 -0.97 -4.73 11.06
C HIS A 22 -1.67 -4.77 9.71
N PHE A 23 -1.25 -5.71 8.88
CA PHE A 23 -1.91 -5.98 7.61
C PHE A 23 -3.23 -6.72 7.87
N VAL A 24 -4.30 -6.26 7.22
CA VAL A 24 -5.62 -6.90 7.36
C VAL A 24 -5.95 -7.73 6.13
N HIS A 25 -6.06 -7.10 4.97
CA HIS A 25 -6.49 -7.80 3.77
C HIS A 25 -6.26 -6.94 2.52
N LEU A 26 -6.22 -7.60 1.39
CA LEU A 26 -6.17 -6.97 0.08
C LEU A 26 -7.50 -7.25 -0.62
N TYR A 27 -8.20 -6.20 -1.00
CA TYR A 27 -9.46 -6.32 -1.70
C TYR A 27 -9.25 -5.94 -3.17
N SER A 28 -9.32 -6.92 -4.04
CA SER A 28 -9.33 -6.66 -5.47
C SER A 28 -10.74 -6.24 -5.83
N ALA A 29 -11.09 -5.05 -5.48
CA ALA A 29 -12.50 -4.72 -5.50
C ALA A 29 -12.88 -4.03 -6.76
N ILE A 30 -13.79 -4.63 -7.37
CA ILE A 30 -14.48 -4.12 -8.51
C ILE A 30 -15.48 -3.03 -8.13
N ALA A 31 -15.82 -2.91 -6.88
CA ALA A 31 -17.01 -2.11 -6.55
C ALA A 31 -16.83 -1.22 -5.35
N THR A 32 -15.67 -0.71 -5.14
CA THR A 32 -15.49 0.23 -4.06
C THR A 32 -15.49 1.65 -4.57
N ARG A 33 -15.27 2.57 -3.70
CA ARG A 33 -15.42 4.00 -3.93
C ARG A 33 -14.68 4.54 -5.15
N HIS A 34 -13.60 3.90 -5.51
CA HIS A 34 -12.84 4.25 -6.70
C HIS A 34 -12.86 3.03 -7.59
N SER A 35 -13.63 3.09 -8.62
CA SER A 35 -13.95 1.95 -9.47
C SER A 35 -12.76 1.20 -10.02
N ASP A 36 -11.54 1.67 -9.85
CA ASP A 36 -10.37 1.07 -10.47
C ASP A 36 -9.19 0.98 -9.54
N THR A 37 -9.41 0.53 -8.31
CA THR A 37 -8.31 0.34 -7.37
C THR A 37 -8.35 -1.04 -6.75
N ILE A 38 -7.15 -1.49 -6.33
CA ILE A 38 -7.01 -2.61 -5.41
C ILE A 38 -6.71 -1.99 -4.06
N ASP A 39 -7.55 -2.28 -3.08
CA ASP A 39 -7.43 -1.67 -1.76
C ASP A 39 -6.68 -2.60 -0.81
N VAL A 40 -5.56 -2.12 -0.27
CA VAL A 40 -4.78 -2.86 0.72
C VAL A 40 -5.05 -2.23 2.08
N VAL A 41 -5.62 -2.99 2.99
CA VAL A 41 -6.11 -2.49 4.26
C VAL A 41 -5.17 -2.88 5.39
N PHE A 42 -4.84 -1.87 6.22
CA PHE A 42 -4.00 -2.05 7.40
C PHE A 42 -4.70 -1.45 8.61
N LEU A 43 -4.25 -1.83 9.80
CA LEU A 43 -4.59 -1.15 11.04
C LEU A 43 -3.32 -0.47 11.56
N VAL A 44 -3.42 0.81 11.84
CA VAL A 44 -2.34 1.61 12.41
C VAL A 44 -2.77 2.02 13.81
N ASP A 45 -2.18 1.40 14.83
CA ASP A 45 -2.62 1.55 16.22
C ASP A 45 -4.13 1.34 16.36
N GLY A 46 -4.64 0.34 15.65
CA GLY A 46 -6.06 -0.01 15.69
C GLY A 46 -6.96 0.82 14.79
N LEU A 47 -6.44 1.82 14.10
CA LEU A 47 -7.21 2.64 13.18
C LEU A 47 -7.00 2.18 11.74
N LYS A 48 -8.08 2.09 11.01
CA LYS A 48 -8.04 1.61 9.63
C LYS A 48 -7.32 2.59 8.71
N ALA A 49 -6.40 2.08 7.93
CA ALA A 49 -5.72 2.82 6.87
C ALA A 49 -5.77 1.99 5.59
N THR A 50 -6.23 2.60 4.51
CA THR A 50 -6.38 1.90 3.23
C THR A 50 -5.43 2.52 2.22
N VAL A 51 -4.60 1.67 1.60
CA VAL A 51 -3.78 2.09 0.46
C VAL A 51 -4.50 1.64 -0.80
N ALA A 52 -4.94 2.59 -1.60
CA ALA A 52 -5.64 2.31 -2.85
C ALA A 52 -4.64 2.32 -4.00
N VAL A 53 -4.43 1.15 -4.61
CA VAL A 53 -3.48 0.98 -5.70
C VAL A 53 -4.21 1.09 -7.03
N SER A 54 -3.72 1.99 -7.90
CA SER A 54 -4.38 2.27 -9.18
C SER A 54 -4.32 1.09 -10.14
N CYS A 55 -5.49 0.59 -10.54
CA CYS A 55 -5.57 -0.45 -11.55
C CYS A 55 -5.13 0.05 -12.93
N ALA A 56 -5.30 1.33 -13.21
CA ALA A 56 -4.84 1.91 -14.47
C ALA A 56 -3.31 1.82 -14.58
N THR A 57 -2.59 2.13 -13.50
CA THR A 57 -1.13 2.00 -13.49
C THR A 57 -0.72 0.54 -13.63
N LEU A 58 -1.41 -0.38 -12.95
CA LEU A 58 -1.12 -1.80 -13.07
C LEU A 58 -1.38 -2.30 -14.51
N ALA A 59 -2.41 -1.81 -15.15
CA ALA A 59 -2.70 -2.16 -16.54
C ALA A 59 -1.60 -1.67 -17.49
N GLU A 60 -1.04 -0.49 -17.24
CA GLU A 60 0.08 0.02 -18.02
C GLU A 60 1.32 -0.86 -17.86
N LEU A 61 1.62 -1.26 -16.63
CA LEU A 61 2.75 -2.15 -16.37
C LEU A 61 2.59 -3.46 -17.13
N ARG A 62 1.40 -4.04 -17.10
CA ARG A 62 1.12 -5.29 -17.77
C ARG A 62 1.18 -5.12 -19.28
N GLY A 63 0.57 -4.06 -19.80
CA GLY A 63 0.44 -3.87 -21.25
C GLY A 63 1.70 -3.36 -21.93
N ARG A 64 2.44 -2.47 -21.27
CA ARG A 64 3.63 -1.86 -21.88
C ARG A 64 4.92 -2.60 -21.54
N GLU A 65 5.01 -3.14 -20.35
CA GLU A 65 6.26 -3.70 -19.85
C GLU A 65 6.18 -5.19 -19.57
N GLY A 66 5.01 -5.79 -19.73
CA GLY A 66 4.82 -7.21 -19.50
C GLY A 66 4.96 -7.61 -18.05
N ILE A 67 4.79 -6.68 -17.13
CA ILE A 67 4.95 -6.93 -15.69
C ILE A 67 3.58 -7.14 -15.07
N ASN A 68 3.40 -8.28 -14.41
CA ASN A 68 2.16 -8.62 -13.76
C ASN A 68 2.44 -8.82 -12.26
N LEU A 69 2.14 -7.81 -11.45
CA LEU A 69 2.42 -7.86 -10.03
C LEU A 69 1.43 -8.78 -9.32
N ALA A 70 1.96 -9.70 -8.53
CA ALA A 70 1.14 -10.61 -7.72
C ALA A 70 0.59 -9.90 -6.49
N ASP A 71 -0.43 -10.48 -5.88
CA ASP A 71 -1.05 -9.89 -4.69
C ASP A 71 -0.05 -9.66 -3.57
N GLN A 72 0.88 -10.60 -3.35
CA GLN A 72 1.92 -10.43 -2.34
C GLN A 72 2.80 -9.22 -2.65
N GLN A 73 3.13 -9.02 -3.91
CA GLN A 73 3.96 -7.88 -4.32
C GLN A 73 3.20 -6.57 -4.12
N LEU A 74 1.91 -6.55 -4.41
CA LEU A 74 1.08 -5.37 -4.17
C LEU A 74 0.97 -5.06 -2.68
N ALA A 75 0.81 -6.07 -1.85
CA ALA A 75 0.77 -5.89 -0.40
C ALA A 75 2.09 -5.33 0.12
N ASP A 76 3.21 -5.83 -0.39
CA ASP A 76 4.54 -5.35 0.01
C ASP A 76 4.76 -3.89 -0.41
N ILE A 77 4.35 -3.54 -1.62
CA ILE A 77 4.46 -2.17 -2.11
C ILE A 77 3.60 -1.23 -1.27
N ALA A 78 2.38 -1.64 -0.97
CA ALA A 78 1.48 -0.83 -0.15
C ALA A 78 2.03 -0.65 1.26
N ALA A 79 2.62 -1.70 1.84
CA ALA A 79 3.22 -1.62 3.17
C ALA A 79 4.39 -0.65 3.19
N LEU A 80 5.24 -0.68 2.17
CA LEU A 80 6.37 0.24 2.06
C LEU A 80 5.88 1.68 1.92
N TYR A 81 4.86 1.89 1.10
CA TYR A 81 4.27 3.21 0.92
C TYR A 81 3.70 3.75 2.23
N LEU A 82 2.96 2.92 2.95
CA LEU A 82 2.38 3.32 4.24
C LEU A 82 3.49 3.63 5.25
N ARG A 83 4.53 2.79 5.32
CA ARG A 83 5.67 3.01 6.21
C ARG A 83 6.30 4.38 5.95
N GLN A 84 6.60 4.67 4.70
CA GLN A 84 7.24 5.94 4.33
C GLN A 84 6.35 7.14 4.64
N THR A 85 5.06 7.01 4.40
CA THR A 85 4.10 8.07 4.68
C THR A 85 4.02 8.35 6.19
N LEU A 86 3.97 7.29 7.00
CA LEU A 86 3.93 7.44 8.45
C LEU A 86 5.24 8.02 8.99
N GLU A 87 6.38 7.61 8.42
CA GLU A 87 7.68 8.15 8.84
C GLU A 87 7.77 9.65 8.63
N ARG A 88 7.09 10.17 7.63
CA ARG A 88 7.06 11.61 7.36
C ARG A 88 6.10 12.37 8.27
N GLY A 89 5.39 11.69 9.15
CA GLY A 89 4.49 12.31 10.10
C GLY A 89 3.05 12.44 9.65
N TYR A 90 2.66 11.74 8.59
CA TYR A 90 1.27 11.70 8.16
C TYR A 90 0.43 10.98 9.21
N GLU A 91 -0.66 11.59 9.62
CA GLU A 91 -1.58 10.93 10.55
C GLU A 91 -2.46 9.96 9.78
N ALA A 92 -2.27 8.67 10.05
CA ALA A 92 -3.08 7.64 9.44
C ALA A 92 -4.35 7.45 10.26
N THR A 93 -5.27 8.37 10.12
CA THR A 93 -6.63 8.13 10.56
C THR A 93 -7.30 7.26 9.48
N GLU A 94 -8.58 7.29 9.33
CA GLU A 94 -9.25 6.50 8.30
C GLU A 94 -9.00 6.99 6.87
N ALA A 95 -7.89 7.66 6.66
CA ALA A 95 -7.59 8.28 5.37
C ALA A 95 -7.22 7.25 4.32
N GLU A 96 -7.62 7.53 3.10
CA GLU A 96 -7.18 6.76 1.95
C GLU A 96 -5.88 7.33 1.41
N LEU A 97 -4.96 6.42 1.12
CA LEU A 97 -3.70 6.76 0.48
C LEU A 97 -3.78 6.23 -0.95
N PHE A 98 -3.61 7.10 -1.93
CA PHE A 98 -3.77 6.71 -3.34
C PHE A 98 -2.39 6.57 -3.98
N LEU A 99 -2.09 5.35 -4.43
CA LEU A 99 -0.79 5.00 -4.99
C LEU A 99 -0.91 4.74 -6.49
N ARG A 100 -0.27 5.57 -7.29
CA ARG A 100 -0.36 5.47 -8.75
C ARG A 100 0.87 6.03 -9.44
N GLY A 101 0.98 5.74 -10.74
CA GLY A 101 1.96 6.36 -11.62
C GLY A 101 3.38 6.08 -11.21
N GLU A 102 4.22 7.11 -11.30
CA GLU A 102 5.64 6.96 -11.03
C GLU A 102 5.92 6.61 -9.57
N GLN A 103 5.07 7.04 -8.66
CA GLN A 103 5.25 6.70 -7.24
C GLN A 103 5.11 5.19 -7.02
N LEU A 104 4.12 4.57 -7.66
CA LEU A 104 3.97 3.11 -7.61
C LEU A 104 5.17 2.42 -8.23
N ARG A 105 5.65 2.92 -9.37
CA ARG A 105 6.80 2.35 -10.07
C ARG A 105 8.06 2.45 -9.24
N ALA A 106 8.28 3.59 -8.59
CA ALA A 106 9.47 3.81 -7.77
C ALA A 106 9.52 2.82 -6.60
N LEU A 107 8.39 2.58 -5.94
CA LEU A 107 8.32 1.63 -4.83
C LEU A 107 8.55 0.21 -5.32
N GLY A 108 7.99 -0.14 -6.48
CA GLY A 108 8.22 -1.45 -7.07
C GLY A 108 9.69 -1.67 -7.40
N ARG A 109 10.36 -0.65 -7.91
CA ARG A 109 11.81 -0.73 -8.19
C ARG A 109 12.61 -0.87 -6.90
N GLU A 110 12.23 -0.14 -5.87
CA GLU A 110 12.92 -0.21 -4.58
C GLU A 110 12.86 -1.62 -3.99
N LEU A 111 11.75 -2.31 -4.17
CA LEU A 111 11.58 -3.68 -3.69
C LEU A 111 12.12 -4.73 -4.66
N GLY A 112 12.57 -4.32 -5.83
CA GLY A 112 13.10 -5.24 -6.82
C GLY A 112 12.03 -5.95 -7.64
N TYR A 113 10.81 -5.44 -7.65
CA TYR A 113 9.72 -6.04 -8.42
C TYR A 113 9.60 -5.46 -9.83
N LEU A 114 10.25 -4.35 -10.09
CA LEU A 114 10.27 -3.71 -11.40
C LEU A 114 11.69 -3.49 -11.90
#